data_25e4c832dc578dd26821bf7211756fdf
#
_entry.id   25e4c832dc578dd26821bf7211756fdf
#
_cell.length_a   1.000
_cell.length_b   1.000
_cell.length_c   1.000
_cell.angle_alpha   90.00
_cell.angle_beta   90.00
_cell.angle_gamma   90.00
#
_symmetry.space_group_name_H-M   'P 1'
#
loop_
_entity.id
_entity.type
_entity.pdbx_description
1 polymer ?
#
loop_
_entity_poly.entity_id
_entity_poly.type
_entity_poly.pdbx_seq_one_letter_code
_entity_poly.pdbx_strand_id
1 'polypeptide(L)'
;MEQRKSQDEVLKQFVSDGHLTSEQADEIAKAPILAVTARELVSYLAAILITIGVGFMVAGLVANVPQAGIAVLLYVVAAALAFFSRKFSSDTSEKQRVGEVLEIASVLAVAVASGILLDMTSMRSEWYACILSIGAGIWGTLRASHSQFSGAVMTSVSVPIAIMSSSSMMDLNGDDNRLVVGLMLLVGGAGLLYIGMRKIGFALLPRASGSLLIVIGSITLANVFSMGFGGLIPIGIGTALFALGSRERSPENLLTGALGIIVGVIMTIAYWIPGNILQGLAIIGCGVVMLLVLRKQLARASQ
;
A
#
# COMPACT_ATOMS: atom_id res chain seq x y z
N MET A 1 -29.73 0.83 3.99
CA MET A 1 -28.35 0.38 3.66
C MET A 1 -28.48 -0.98 3.00
N GLU A 2 -28.42 -1.04 1.68
CA GLU A 2 -28.34 -2.31 0.97
C GLU A 2 -26.94 -2.88 1.24
N GLN A 3 -26.88 -4.00 1.93
CA GLN A 3 -25.64 -4.76 2.06
C GLN A 3 -25.20 -5.15 0.65
N ARG A 4 -24.00 -4.70 0.25
CA ARG A 4 -23.35 -5.19 -0.97
C ARG A 4 -23.20 -6.70 -0.85
N LYS A 5 -24.01 -7.44 -1.60
CA LYS A 5 -23.85 -8.89 -1.73
C LYS A 5 -22.45 -9.19 -2.26
N SER A 6 -21.79 -10.21 -1.74
CA SER A 6 -20.53 -10.68 -2.30
C SER A 6 -20.74 -11.14 -3.74
N GLN A 7 -19.69 -11.10 -4.58
CA GLN A 7 -19.79 -11.58 -5.97
C GLN A 7 -20.31 -13.01 -6.02
N ASP A 8 -19.87 -13.85 -5.09
CA ASP A 8 -20.31 -15.25 -4.99
C ASP A 8 -21.80 -15.37 -4.64
N GLU A 9 -22.34 -14.47 -3.82
CA GLU A 9 -23.79 -14.43 -3.52
C GLU A 9 -24.60 -13.97 -4.70
N VAL A 10 -24.11 -12.98 -5.44
CA VAL A 10 -24.76 -12.49 -6.66
C VAL A 10 -24.76 -13.56 -7.74
N LEU A 11 -23.63 -14.22 -7.97
CA LEU A 11 -23.52 -15.33 -8.94
C LEU A 11 -24.43 -16.50 -8.56
N LYS A 12 -24.48 -16.89 -7.28
CA LYS A 12 -25.39 -17.93 -6.80
C LYS A 12 -26.86 -17.54 -7.00
N GLN A 13 -27.20 -16.29 -6.79
CA GLN A 13 -28.55 -15.78 -7.03
C GLN A 13 -28.90 -15.85 -8.52
N PHE A 14 -27.99 -15.43 -9.43
CA PHE A 14 -28.20 -15.52 -10.88
C PHE A 14 -28.35 -16.97 -11.37
N VAL A 15 -27.65 -17.91 -10.73
CA VAL A 15 -27.81 -19.34 -11.02
C VAL A 15 -29.17 -19.85 -10.52
N SER A 16 -29.59 -19.46 -9.30
CA SER A 16 -30.88 -19.86 -8.74
C SER A 16 -32.07 -19.28 -9.52
N ASP A 17 -31.90 -18.08 -10.07
CA ASP A 17 -32.92 -17.41 -10.88
C ASP A 17 -32.94 -17.91 -12.36
N GLY A 18 -32.06 -18.85 -12.71
CA GLY A 18 -31.99 -19.46 -14.05
C GLY A 18 -31.38 -18.56 -15.12
N HIS A 19 -30.75 -17.44 -14.74
CA HIS A 19 -30.11 -16.51 -15.66
C HIS A 19 -28.70 -16.95 -16.08
N LEU A 20 -28.03 -17.79 -15.28
CA LEU A 20 -26.73 -18.36 -15.56
C LEU A 20 -26.72 -19.86 -15.27
N THR A 21 -25.94 -20.63 -16.05
CA THR A 21 -25.62 -22.01 -15.66
C THR A 21 -24.53 -22.00 -14.59
N SER A 22 -24.43 -23.08 -13.80
CA SER A 22 -23.37 -23.21 -12.79
C SER A 22 -21.97 -23.15 -13.41
N GLU A 23 -21.81 -23.65 -14.63
CA GLU A 23 -20.55 -23.62 -15.38
C GLU A 23 -20.17 -22.20 -15.81
N GLN A 24 -21.12 -21.41 -16.27
CA GLN A 24 -20.93 -19.99 -16.61
C GLN A 24 -20.63 -19.15 -15.36
N ALA A 25 -21.27 -19.42 -14.23
CA ALA A 25 -20.99 -18.75 -12.98
C ALA A 25 -19.55 -19.05 -12.49
N ASP A 26 -19.09 -20.29 -12.64
CA ASP A 26 -17.71 -20.69 -12.31
C ASP A 26 -16.67 -20.05 -13.24
N GLU A 27 -16.96 -19.91 -14.53
CA GLU A 27 -16.09 -19.17 -15.46
C GLU A 27 -16.01 -17.69 -15.13
N ILE A 28 -17.14 -17.05 -14.81
CA ILE A 28 -17.18 -15.65 -14.38
C ILE A 28 -16.43 -15.47 -13.06
N ALA A 29 -16.55 -16.40 -12.11
CA ALA A 29 -15.83 -16.36 -10.85
C ALA A 29 -14.31 -16.49 -11.03
N LYS A 30 -13.86 -17.17 -12.08
CA LYS A 30 -12.43 -17.33 -12.44
C LYS A 30 -11.90 -16.18 -13.30
N ALA A 31 -12.78 -15.38 -13.93
CA ALA A 31 -12.37 -14.28 -14.79
C ALA A 31 -11.62 -13.21 -13.99
N PRO A 32 -10.49 -12.69 -14.48
CA PRO A 32 -9.78 -11.59 -13.82
C PRO A 32 -10.67 -10.34 -13.85
N ILE A 33 -11.15 -9.94 -12.68
CA ILE A 33 -11.96 -8.72 -12.55
C ILE A 33 -11.01 -7.53 -12.61
N LEU A 34 -10.98 -6.84 -13.74
CA LEU A 34 -10.52 -5.46 -13.79
C LEU A 34 -11.57 -4.62 -13.06
N ALA A 35 -11.36 -4.45 -11.75
CA ALA A 35 -12.31 -3.78 -10.86
C ALA A 35 -12.43 -2.27 -11.14
N VAL A 36 -11.68 -1.73 -12.09
CA VAL A 36 -11.64 -0.29 -12.40
C VAL A 36 -11.94 -0.08 -13.88
N THR A 37 -13.05 0.59 -14.18
CA THR A 37 -13.36 1.01 -15.54
C THR A 37 -12.45 2.17 -15.97
N ALA A 38 -12.20 2.33 -17.28
CA ALA A 38 -11.42 3.46 -17.80
C ALA A 38 -12.00 4.82 -17.35
N ARG A 39 -13.33 4.94 -17.24
CA ARG A 39 -14.02 6.13 -16.76
C ARG A 39 -13.71 6.42 -15.29
N GLU A 40 -13.63 5.37 -14.47
CA GLU A 40 -13.25 5.49 -13.07
C GLU A 40 -11.79 5.91 -12.91
N LEU A 41 -10.89 5.35 -13.73
CA LEU A 41 -9.49 5.75 -13.73
C LEU A 41 -9.34 7.24 -14.06
N VAL A 42 -10.07 7.73 -15.07
CA VAL A 42 -10.08 9.16 -15.43
C VAL A 42 -10.63 10.01 -14.28
N SER A 43 -11.66 9.55 -13.58
CA SER A 43 -12.21 10.26 -12.42
C SER A 43 -11.21 10.35 -11.26
N TYR A 44 -10.45 9.27 -10.98
CA TYR A 44 -9.39 9.29 -9.99
C TYR A 44 -8.23 10.22 -10.37
N LEU A 45 -7.80 10.17 -11.64
CA LEU A 45 -6.77 11.08 -12.16
C LEU A 45 -7.21 12.54 -12.06
N ALA A 46 -8.45 12.85 -12.41
CA ALA A 46 -9.00 14.18 -12.28
C ALA A 46 -9.04 14.65 -10.82
N ALA A 47 -9.46 13.80 -9.90
CA ALA A 47 -9.48 14.12 -8.46
C ALA A 47 -8.07 14.36 -7.92
N ILE A 48 -7.08 13.55 -8.32
CA ILE A 48 -5.66 13.73 -7.96
C ILE A 48 -5.14 15.06 -8.51
N LEU A 49 -5.41 15.37 -9.79
CA LEU A 49 -4.98 16.63 -10.41
C LEU A 49 -5.62 17.85 -9.74
N ILE A 50 -6.91 17.78 -9.38
CA ILE A 50 -7.58 18.83 -8.62
C ILE A 50 -6.92 19.02 -7.26
N THR A 51 -6.63 17.93 -6.55
CA THR A 51 -5.98 17.97 -5.23
C THR A 51 -4.57 18.58 -5.32
N ILE A 52 -3.79 18.19 -6.33
CA ILE A 52 -2.48 18.77 -6.61
C ILE A 52 -2.61 20.25 -6.97
N GLY A 53 -3.57 20.62 -7.83
CA GLY A 53 -3.81 22.01 -8.24
C GLY A 53 -4.20 22.90 -7.06
N VAL A 54 -5.07 22.42 -6.17
CA VAL A 54 -5.39 23.11 -4.91
C VAL A 54 -4.15 23.26 -4.05
N GLY A 55 -3.30 22.25 -3.94
CA GLY A 55 -2.03 22.31 -3.22
C GLY A 55 -1.10 23.41 -3.76
N PHE A 56 -0.96 23.51 -5.09
CA PHE A 56 -0.16 24.59 -5.72
C PHE A 56 -0.76 25.99 -5.52
N MET A 57 -2.09 26.12 -5.60
CA MET A 57 -2.76 27.40 -5.32
C MET A 57 -2.55 27.82 -3.86
N VAL A 58 -2.71 26.89 -2.93
CA VAL A 58 -2.43 27.14 -1.50
C VAL A 58 -0.97 27.53 -1.31
N ALA A 59 -0.02 26.81 -1.90
CA ALA A 59 1.40 27.13 -1.84
C ALA A 59 1.72 28.55 -2.37
N GLY A 60 1.04 28.96 -3.45
CA GLY A 60 1.19 30.35 -4.00
C GLY A 60 0.60 31.42 -3.10
N LEU A 61 -0.48 31.14 -2.38
CA LEU A 61 -1.10 32.05 -1.42
C LEU A 61 -0.30 32.16 -0.12
N VAL A 62 0.42 31.10 0.23
CA VAL A 62 1.21 30.96 1.47
C VAL A 62 2.29 32.02 1.62
N ALA A 63 2.86 32.52 0.52
CA ALA A 63 3.94 33.50 0.54
C ALA A 63 3.57 34.82 1.28
N ASN A 64 2.27 35.13 1.41
CA ASN A 64 1.78 36.40 1.96
C ASN A 64 0.83 36.26 3.15
N VAL A 65 0.55 35.02 3.60
CA VAL A 65 -0.40 34.75 4.70
C VAL A 65 0.34 34.18 5.90
N PRO A 66 0.06 34.65 7.14
CA PRO A 66 0.64 34.04 8.34
C PRO A 66 0.33 32.54 8.42
N GLN A 67 1.27 31.74 8.91
CA GLN A 67 1.14 30.26 9.01
C GLN A 67 -0.17 29.84 9.70
N ALA A 68 -0.57 30.53 10.77
CA ALA A 68 -1.86 30.27 11.43
C ALA A 68 -3.06 30.47 10.50
N GLY A 69 -3.03 31.49 9.64
CA GLY A 69 -4.08 31.73 8.64
C GLY A 69 -4.19 30.61 7.61
N ILE A 70 -3.05 30.05 7.20
CA ILE A 70 -3.00 28.90 6.29
C ILE A 70 -3.61 27.67 6.95
N ALA A 71 -3.25 27.40 8.20
CA ALA A 71 -3.81 26.26 8.93
C ALA A 71 -5.35 26.39 9.07
N VAL A 72 -5.86 27.56 9.40
CA VAL A 72 -7.31 27.82 9.46
C VAL A 72 -7.96 27.60 8.10
N LEU A 73 -7.39 28.12 7.01
CA LEU A 73 -7.91 27.91 5.66
C LEU A 73 -7.97 26.42 5.30
N LEU A 74 -6.93 25.66 5.59
CA LEU A 74 -6.88 24.24 5.35
C LEU A 74 -7.94 23.46 6.17
N TYR A 75 -8.20 23.85 7.42
CA TYR A 75 -9.30 23.27 8.19
C TYR A 75 -10.67 23.58 7.59
N VAL A 76 -10.89 24.78 7.07
CA VAL A 76 -12.13 25.16 6.37
C VAL A 76 -12.28 24.31 5.09
N VAL A 77 -11.22 24.17 4.30
CA VAL A 77 -11.20 23.31 3.11
C VAL A 77 -11.48 21.86 3.50
N ALA A 78 -10.83 21.36 4.54
CA ALA A 78 -11.06 20.00 5.04
C ALA A 78 -12.52 19.77 5.46
N ALA A 79 -13.11 20.71 6.19
CA ALA A 79 -14.52 20.65 6.59
C ALA A 79 -15.45 20.65 5.38
N ALA A 80 -15.20 21.47 4.37
CA ALA A 80 -15.97 21.49 3.12
C ALA A 80 -15.84 20.15 2.38
N LEU A 81 -14.62 19.61 2.23
CA LEU A 81 -14.37 18.32 1.59
C LEU A 81 -15.09 17.18 2.33
N ALA A 82 -15.06 17.16 3.67
CA ALA A 82 -15.75 16.19 4.50
C ALA A 82 -17.26 16.28 4.34
N PHE A 83 -17.81 17.49 4.26
CA PHE A 83 -19.23 17.72 4.02
C PHE A 83 -19.67 17.18 2.65
N PHE A 84 -18.93 17.51 1.59
CA PHE A 84 -19.22 17.00 0.25
C PHE A 84 -19.03 15.48 0.16
N SER A 85 -18.01 14.93 0.80
CA SER A 85 -17.80 13.48 0.88
C SER A 85 -19.05 12.77 1.42
N ARG A 86 -19.60 13.27 2.54
CA ARG A 86 -20.82 12.70 3.14
C ARG A 86 -22.02 12.82 2.22
N LYS A 87 -22.17 13.95 1.55
CA LYS A 87 -23.29 14.19 0.62
C LYS A 87 -23.23 13.25 -0.59
N PHE A 88 -22.03 12.98 -1.12
CA PHE A 88 -21.86 12.06 -2.25
C PHE A 88 -21.89 10.58 -1.84
N SER A 89 -21.68 10.24 -0.58
CA SER A 89 -21.67 8.84 -0.11
C SER A 89 -23.06 8.18 -0.08
N SER A 90 -24.13 8.93 -0.23
CA SER A 90 -25.52 8.44 -0.13
C SER A 90 -26.17 8.06 -1.45
N ASP A 91 -25.51 8.31 -2.59
CA ASP A 91 -26.07 8.15 -3.94
C ASP A 91 -25.52 6.91 -4.69
N THR A 92 -25.39 7.01 -5.97
CA THR A 92 -24.90 5.94 -6.87
C THR A 92 -23.45 5.54 -6.57
N SER A 93 -23.05 4.34 -6.99
CA SER A 93 -21.69 3.80 -6.77
C SER A 93 -20.58 4.72 -7.28
N GLU A 94 -20.79 5.45 -8.38
CA GLU A 94 -19.80 6.41 -8.91
C GLU A 94 -19.63 7.62 -7.98
N LYS A 95 -20.73 8.19 -7.45
CA LYS A 95 -20.67 9.31 -6.50
C LYS A 95 -20.07 8.90 -5.18
N GLN A 96 -20.33 7.68 -4.72
CA GLN A 96 -19.74 7.14 -3.50
C GLN A 96 -18.20 7.14 -3.59
N ARG A 97 -17.63 6.75 -4.73
CA ARG A 97 -16.17 6.76 -4.93
C ARG A 97 -15.59 8.18 -4.94
N VAL A 98 -16.28 9.13 -5.56
CA VAL A 98 -15.88 10.55 -5.47
C VAL A 98 -15.92 11.01 -4.01
N GLY A 99 -16.93 10.61 -3.25
CA GLY A 99 -17.00 10.85 -1.81
C GLY A 99 -15.80 10.30 -1.05
N GLU A 100 -15.37 9.08 -1.35
CA GLU A 100 -14.19 8.45 -0.73
C GLU A 100 -12.90 9.22 -1.03
N VAL A 101 -12.70 9.71 -2.26
CA VAL A 101 -11.54 10.53 -2.63
C VAL A 101 -11.56 11.86 -1.90
N LEU A 102 -12.73 12.51 -1.79
CA LEU A 102 -12.88 13.76 -1.03
C LEU A 102 -12.62 13.54 0.47
N GLU A 103 -12.96 12.37 1.02
CA GLU A 103 -12.63 12.01 2.40
C GLU A 103 -11.12 11.91 2.61
N ILE A 104 -10.40 11.24 1.71
CA ILE A 104 -8.92 11.17 1.76
C ILE A 104 -8.31 12.57 1.70
N ALA A 105 -8.77 13.40 0.76
CA ALA A 105 -8.30 14.77 0.62
C ALA A 105 -8.59 15.61 1.88
N SER A 106 -9.74 15.42 2.52
CA SER A 106 -10.09 16.06 3.78
C SER A 106 -9.11 15.68 4.91
N VAL A 107 -8.82 14.37 5.07
CA VAL A 107 -7.88 13.90 6.10
C VAL A 107 -6.47 14.42 5.84
N LEU A 108 -6.01 14.45 4.59
CA LEU A 108 -4.73 15.04 4.23
C LEU A 108 -4.67 16.54 4.56
N ALA A 109 -5.74 17.28 4.27
CA ALA A 109 -5.80 18.71 4.60
C ALA A 109 -5.77 18.94 6.12
N VAL A 110 -6.46 18.12 6.92
CA VAL A 110 -6.39 18.13 8.39
C VAL A 110 -4.96 17.84 8.86
N ALA A 111 -4.32 16.81 8.30
CA ALA A 111 -2.97 16.43 8.70
C ALA A 111 -1.96 17.56 8.43
N VAL A 112 -2.02 18.19 7.26
CA VAL A 112 -1.16 19.33 6.90
C VAL A 112 -1.45 20.54 7.79
N ALA A 113 -2.73 20.89 7.99
CA ALA A 113 -3.11 22.01 8.89
C ALA A 113 -2.62 21.80 10.31
N SER A 114 -2.79 20.58 10.84
CA SER A 114 -2.31 20.20 12.17
C SER A 114 -0.79 20.25 12.24
N GLY A 115 -0.08 19.79 11.21
CA GLY A 115 1.38 19.89 11.10
C GLY A 115 1.85 21.33 11.19
N ILE A 116 1.24 22.27 10.45
CA ILE A 116 1.57 23.69 10.49
C ILE A 116 1.37 24.27 11.89
N LEU A 117 0.24 23.96 12.56
CA LEU A 117 -0.01 24.47 13.91
C LEU A 117 0.97 23.90 14.94
N LEU A 118 1.32 22.63 14.83
CA LEU A 118 2.25 21.98 15.75
C LEU A 118 3.69 22.47 15.54
N ASP A 119 4.08 22.79 14.31
CA ASP A 119 5.36 23.42 13.99
C ASP A 119 5.51 24.77 14.70
N MET A 120 4.41 25.54 14.83
CA MET A 120 4.39 26.79 15.58
C MET A 120 4.59 26.61 17.11
N THR A 121 4.37 25.40 17.65
CA THR A 121 4.54 25.11 19.09
C THR A 121 5.93 24.63 19.45
N SER A 122 6.89 24.63 18.52
CA SER A 122 8.24 24.10 18.71
C SER A 122 8.28 22.59 19.06
N MET A 123 7.18 21.87 18.85
CA MET A 123 7.16 20.41 19.01
C MET A 123 7.94 19.77 17.88
N ARG A 124 8.73 18.74 18.18
CA ARG A 124 9.48 18.00 17.16
C ARG A 124 8.53 17.39 16.13
N SER A 125 8.87 17.54 14.86
CA SER A 125 8.04 17.10 13.73
C SER A 125 7.68 15.60 13.78
N GLU A 126 8.57 14.79 14.33
CA GLU A 126 8.38 13.34 14.45
C GLU A 126 7.22 12.98 15.37
N TRP A 127 7.01 13.73 16.45
CA TRP A 127 5.95 13.46 17.40
C TRP A 127 4.56 13.64 16.79
N TYR A 128 4.32 14.76 16.15
CA TYR A 128 3.00 14.97 15.55
C TYR A 128 2.79 14.09 14.30
N ALA A 129 3.82 13.82 13.50
CA ALA A 129 3.71 12.89 12.39
C ALA A 129 3.34 11.49 12.88
N CYS A 130 3.92 11.01 13.99
CA CYS A 130 3.57 9.74 14.61
C CYS A 130 2.13 9.73 15.12
N ILE A 131 1.72 10.75 15.90
CA ILE A 131 0.37 10.83 16.48
C ILE A 131 -0.69 10.90 15.38
N LEU A 132 -0.50 11.77 14.37
CA LEU A 132 -1.45 11.93 13.27
C LEU A 132 -1.54 10.67 12.42
N SER A 133 -0.42 10.00 12.14
CA SER A 133 -0.44 8.77 11.37
C SER A 133 -1.09 7.61 12.13
N ILE A 134 -0.87 7.48 13.43
CA ILE A 134 -1.57 6.49 14.26
C ILE A 134 -3.08 6.78 14.26
N GLY A 135 -3.48 8.04 14.46
CA GLY A 135 -4.89 8.45 14.41
C GLY A 135 -5.54 8.15 13.05
N ALA A 136 -4.86 8.49 11.96
CA ALA A 136 -5.31 8.19 10.60
C ALA A 136 -5.37 6.67 10.33
N GLY A 137 -4.42 5.91 10.86
CA GLY A 137 -4.40 4.44 10.75
C GLY A 137 -5.58 3.79 11.48
N ILE A 138 -5.87 4.19 12.71
CA ILE A 138 -7.02 3.71 13.47
C ILE A 138 -8.32 4.06 12.74
N TRP A 139 -8.47 5.32 12.33
CA TRP A 139 -9.63 5.74 11.54
C TRP A 139 -9.76 4.95 10.25
N GLY A 140 -8.65 4.78 9.50
CA GLY A 140 -8.62 4.01 8.27
C GLY A 140 -9.05 2.56 8.47
N THR A 141 -8.59 1.91 9.54
CA THR A 141 -8.97 0.53 9.87
C THR A 141 -10.46 0.42 10.19
N LEU A 142 -10.99 1.36 10.95
CA LEU A 142 -12.43 1.41 11.26
C LEU A 142 -13.28 1.63 10.00
N ARG A 143 -12.83 2.48 9.10
CA ARG A 143 -13.51 2.72 7.82
C ARG A 143 -13.36 1.55 6.86
N ALA A 144 -12.21 0.90 6.80
CA ALA A 144 -11.96 -0.28 5.96
C ALA A 144 -12.89 -1.45 6.33
N SER A 145 -13.27 -1.60 7.59
CA SER A 145 -14.23 -2.62 8.04
C SER A 145 -15.61 -2.49 7.37
N HIS A 146 -15.93 -1.32 6.83
CA HIS A 146 -17.15 -1.06 6.05
C HIS A 146 -16.94 -1.17 4.53
N SER A 147 -15.87 -1.82 4.09
CA SER A 147 -15.53 -2.02 2.67
C SER A 147 -15.32 -0.72 1.89
N GLN A 148 -14.75 0.31 2.51
CA GLN A 148 -14.48 1.60 1.88
C GLN A 148 -13.02 1.70 1.42
N PHE A 149 -12.84 2.24 0.21
CA PHE A 149 -11.52 2.45 -0.40
C PHE A 149 -10.69 3.46 0.40
N SER A 150 -11.31 4.56 0.88
CA SER A 150 -10.64 5.58 1.69
C SER A 150 -9.98 5.00 2.93
N GLY A 151 -10.68 4.11 3.64
CA GLY A 151 -10.14 3.43 4.81
C GLY A 151 -8.91 2.59 4.49
N ALA A 152 -8.94 1.85 3.39
CA ALA A 152 -7.80 1.03 2.95
C ALA A 152 -6.58 1.90 2.58
N VAL A 153 -6.79 3.02 1.88
CA VAL A 153 -5.72 3.99 1.55
C VAL A 153 -5.12 4.57 2.81
N MET A 154 -5.95 5.08 3.73
CA MET A 154 -5.49 5.68 4.98
C MET A 154 -4.67 4.71 5.81
N THR A 155 -5.15 3.47 6.00
CA THR A 155 -4.41 2.44 6.75
C THR A 155 -3.08 2.11 6.06
N SER A 156 -3.08 1.96 4.74
CA SER A 156 -1.88 1.60 3.98
C SER A 156 -0.80 2.69 3.99
N VAL A 157 -1.19 3.96 4.03
CA VAL A 157 -0.25 5.10 4.04
C VAL A 157 0.19 5.46 5.46
N SER A 158 -0.70 5.36 6.44
CA SER A 158 -0.39 5.76 7.83
C SER A 158 0.61 4.84 8.50
N VAL A 159 0.57 3.52 8.23
CA VAL A 159 1.49 2.56 8.85
C VAL A 159 2.97 2.87 8.56
N PRO A 160 3.41 3.04 7.30
CA PRO A 160 4.81 3.40 7.04
C PRO A 160 5.19 4.77 7.63
N ILE A 161 4.30 5.76 7.60
CA ILE A 161 4.58 7.07 8.20
C ILE A 161 4.75 6.94 9.72
N ALA A 162 3.88 6.19 10.40
CA ALA A 162 3.99 5.93 11.84
C ALA A 162 5.31 5.25 12.19
N ILE A 163 5.74 4.26 11.38
CA ILE A 163 7.02 3.56 11.59
C ILE A 163 8.20 4.50 11.42
N MET A 164 8.25 5.27 10.34
CA MET A 164 9.34 6.20 10.07
C MET A 164 9.42 7.29 11.14
N SER A 165 8.29 7.86 11.53
CA SER A 165 8.25 8.89 12.57
C SER A 165 8.66 8.34 13.94
N SER A 166 8.18 7.16 14.33
CA SER A 166 8.53 6.55 15.62
C SER A 166 10.01 6.16 15.68
N SER A 167 10.59 5.70 14.58
CA SER A 167 12.02 5.39 14.54
C SER A 167 12.90 6.64 14.71
N SER A 168 12.49 7.76 14.11
CA SER A 168 13.19 9.04 14.26
C SER A 168 13.13 9.59 15.70
N MET A 169 12.08 9.23 16.47
CA MET A 169 11.95 9.60 17.87
C MET A 169 12.92 8.86 18.80
N MET A 170 13.31 7.65 18.42
CA MET A 170 14.13 6.80 19.29
C MET A 170 15.60 7.22 19.35
N ASP A 171 16.02 8.18 18.51
CA ASP A 171 17.39 8.72 18.45
C ASP A 171 18.48 7.62 18.32
N LEU A 172 18.10 6.52 17.66
CA LEU A 172 18.97 5.37 17.46
C LEU A 172 19.94 5.65 16.31
N ASN A 173 21.18 5.23 16.48
CA ASN A 173 22.23 5.44 15.48
C ASN A 173 22.60 4.13 14.76
N GLY A 174 22.98 4.25 13.49
CA GLY A 174 23.62 3.18 12.73
C GLY A 174 22.77 1.92 12.60
N ASP A 175 23.33 0.79 12.99
CA ASP A 175 22.72 -0.52 12.78
C ASP A 175 21.55 -0.79 13.73
N ASP A 176 21.56 -0.22 14.94
CA ASP A 176 20.43 -0.35 15.87
C ASP A 176 19.16 0.28 15.30
N ASN A 177 19.27 1.46 14.67
CA ASN A 177 18.15 2.09 14.01
C ASN A 177 17.64 1.23 12.83
N ARG A 178 18.52 0.70 11.99
CA ARG A 178 18.16 -0.19 10.89
C ARG A 178 17.46 -1.46 11.37
N LEU A 179 17.93 -2.03 12.47
CA LEU A 179 17.33 -3.23 13.06
C LEU A 179 15.92 -2.94 13.54
N VAL A 180 15.72 -1.86 14.30
CA VAL A 180 14.39 -1.47 14.82
C VAL A 180 13.45 -1.12 13.67
N VAL A 181 13.86 -0.28 12.72
CA VAL A 181 13.05 0.07 11.55
C VAL A 181 12.69 -1.16 10.74
N GLY A 182 13.66 -2.04 10.46
CA GLY A 182 13.43 -3.27 9.72
C GLY A 182 12.38 -4.17 10.39
N LEU A 183 12.47 -4.36 11.71
CA LEU A 183 11.49 -5.13 12.48
C LEU A 183 10.12 -4.47 12.48
N MET A 184 10.05 -3.15 12.69
CA MET A 184 8.79 -2.42 12.65
C MET A 184 8.09 -2.52 11.28
N LEU A 185 8.87 -2.43 10.19
CA LEU A 185 8.37 -2.60 8.83
C LEU A 185 7.85 -4.02 8.59
N LEU A 186 8.54 -5.06 9.10
CA LEU A 186 8.07 -6.44 9.01
C LEU A 186 6.75 -6.63 9.76
N VAL A 187 6.67 -6.16 11.01
CA VAL A 187 5.47 -6.30 11.84
C VAL A 187 4.31 -5.49 11.27
N GLY A 188 4.53 -4.22 10.92
CA GLY A 188 3.52 -3.36 10.31
C GLY A 188 3.05 -3.89 8.95
N GLY A 189 3.99 -4.36 8.13
CA GLY A 189 3.68 -4.99 6.84
C GLY A 189 2.89 -6.29 7.00
N ALA A 190 3.25 -7.13 7.97
CA ALA A 190 2.49 -8.35 8.27
C ALA A 190 1.06 -8.05 8.75
N GLY A 191 0.90 -6.99 9.56
CA GLY A 191 -0.42 -6.52 9.98
C GLY A 191 -1.29 -6.07 8.81
N LEU A 192 -0.74 -5.25 7.90
CA LEU A 192 -1.45 -4.83 6.69
C LEU A 192 -1.77 -6.01 5.77
N LEU A 193 -0.81 -6.90 5.57
CA LEU A 193 -1.03 -8.12 4.77
C LEU A 193 -2.15 -8.96 5.35
N TYR A 194 -2.19 -9.14 6.69
CA TYR A 194 -3.25 -9.86 7.38
C TYR A 194 -4.62 -9.21 7.19
N ILE A 195 -4.74 -7.88 7.33
CA ILE A 195 -5.97 -7.12 7.06
C ILE A 195 -6.44 -7.36 5.61
N GLY A 196 -5.52 -7.28 4.65
CA GLY A 196 -5.81 -7.53 3.25
C GLY A 196 -6.21 -8.97 2.95
N MET A 197 -5.61 -9.97 3.61
CA MET A 197 -5.96 -11.38 3.46
C MET A 197 -7.35 -11.70 4.04
N ARG A 198 -7.75 -11.04 5.11
CA ARG A 198 -9.10 -11.15 5.68
C ARG A 198 -10.17 -10.52 4.79
N LYS A 199 -9.78 -9.93 3.66
CA LYS A 199 -10.69 -9.24 2.72
C LYS A 199 -11.52 -8.15 3.40
N ILE A 200 -10.94 -7.50 4.40
CA ILE A 200 -11.57 -6.38 5.09
C ILE A 200 -11.46 -5.18 4.14
N GLY A 201 -12.58 -4.79 3.56
CA GLY A 201 -12.65 -3.67 2.64
C GLY A 201 -11.98 -3.91 1.30
N PHE A 202 -11.31 -2.88 0.77
CA PHE A 202 -10.57 -2.94 -0.49
C PHE A 202 -9.22 -3.64 -0.28
N ALA A 203 -9.24 -4.95 -0.31
CA ALA A 203 -8.15 -5.83 0.12
C ALA A 203 -6.82 -5.68 -0.66
N LEU A 204 -6.87 -5.16 -1.90
CA LEU A 204 -5.68 -5.04 -2.76
C LEU A 204 -4.62 -4.11 -2.15
N LEU A 205 -5.03 -2.92 -1.67
CA LEU A 205 -4.09 -1.92 -1.16
C LEU A 205 -3.35 -2.37 0.11
N PRO A 206 -4.04 -2.83 1.19
CA PRO A 206 -3.35 -3.35 2.36
C PRO A 206 -2.46 -4.57 2.05
N ARG A 207 -2.85 -5.43 1.10
CA ARG A 207 -2.00 -6.55 0.65
C ARG A 207 -0.75 -6.08 -0.05
N ALA A 208 -0.90 -5.19 -1.05
CA ALA A 208 0.22 -4.68 -1.82
C ALA A 208 1.18 -3.87 -0.94
N SER A 209 0.67 -2.94 -0.12
CA SER A 209 1.49 -2.15 0.79
C SER A 209 2.12 -3.01 1.88
N GLY A 210 1.38 -3.96 2.45
CA GLY A 210 1.88 -4.87 3.47
C GLY A 210 3.02 -5.74 2.95
N SER A 211 2.85 -6.38 1.79
CA SER A 211 3.90 -7.20 1.19
C SER A 211 5.14 -6.36 0.79
N LEU A 212 4.93 -5.13 0.30
CA LEU A 212 6.04 -4.21 -0.02
C LEU A 212 6.81 -3.80 1.24
N LEU A 213 6.12 -3.44 2.33
CA LEU A 213 6.76 -3.10 3.61
C LEU A 213 7.56 -4.28 4.17
N ILE A 214 7.04 -5.50 4.05
CA ILE A 214 7.77 -6.71 4.47
C ILE A 214 9.07 -6.86 3.66
N VAL A 215 9.04 -6.65 2.35
CA VAL A 215 10.24 -6.71 1.51
C VAL A 215 11.23 -5.60 1.89
N ILE A 216 10.78 -4.34 2.03
CA ILE A 216 11.63 -3.23 2.45
C ILE A 216 12.23 -3.50 3.83
N GLY A 217 11.43 -3.97 4.79
CA GLY A 217 11.89 -4.34 6.12
C GLY A 217 12.97 -5.43 6.09
N SER A 218 12.79 -6.44 5.23
CA SER A 218 13.77 -7.50 5.04
C SER A 218 15.10 -7.02 4.47
N ILE A 219 15.06 -6.08 3.51
CA ILE A 219 16.24 -5.44 2.94
C ILE A 219 16.94 -4.56 4.00
N THR A 220 16.18 -3.83 4.81
CA THR A 220 16.71 -3.01 5.89
C THR A 220 17.45 -3.88 6.92
N LEU A 221 16.84 -5.00 7.31
CA LEU A 221 17.50 -5.97 8.21
C LEU A 221 18.74 -6.62 7.56
N ALA A 222 18.69 -6.93 6.27
CA ALA A 222 19.82 -7.50 5.55
C ALA A 222 21.09 -6.63 5.65
N ASN A 223 20.90 -5.31 5.67
CA ASN A 223 22.00 -4.35 5.79
C ASN A 223 22.63 -4.29 7.21
N VAL A 224 21.93 -4.79 8.23
CA VAL A 224 22.47 -4.92 9.60
C VAL A 224 23.41 -6.13 9.69
N PHE A 225 23.05 -7.22 9.00
CA PHE A 225 23.84 -8.45 8.99
C PHE A 225 24.91 -8.41 7.91
N SER A 226 25.95 -7.60 8.12
CA SER A 226 27.03 -7.32 7.17
C SER A 226 27.94 -8.53 6.84
N MET A 227 27.69 -9.72 7.39
CA MET A 227 28.54 -10.91 7.23
C MET A 227 28.22 -11.76 5.97
N GLY A 228 27.77 -11.17 4.88
CA GLY A 228 27.53 -11.89 3.60
C GLY A 228 26.25 -12.71 3.53
N PHE A 229 25.62 -12.97 4.65
CA PHE A 229 24.35 -13.70 4.73
C PHE A 229 23.12 -12.80 4.72
N GLY A 230 23.29 -11.47 4.77
CA GLY A 230 22.20 -10.51 4.79
C GLY A 230 21.22 -10.68 3.63
N GLY A 231 21.70 -10.95 2.42
CA GLY A 231 20.86 -11.18 1.24
C GLY A 231 19.95 -12.40 1.34
N LEU A 232 20.24 -13.37 2.22
CA LEU A 232 19.36 -14.53 2.43
C LEU A 232 18.04 -14.16 3.10
N ILE A 233 17.99 -13.06 3.88
CA ILE A 233 16.77 -12.60 4.55
C ILE A 233 15.71 -12.20 3.52
N PRO A 234 15.96 -11.26 2.58
CA PRO A 234 14.99 -10.93 1.56
C PRO A 234 14.70 -12.07 0.58
N ILE A 235 15.65 -13.00 0.33
CA ILE A 235 15.38 -14.21 -0.45
C ILE A 235 14.36 -15.09 0.27
N GLY A 236 14.56 -15.39 1.55
CA GLY A 236 13.67 -16.25 2.34
C GLY A 236 12.25 -15.64 2.45
N ILE A 237 12.17 -14.36 2.80
CA ILE A 237 10.92 -13.62 2.91
C ILE A 237 10.24 -13.49 1.54
N GLY A 238 10.99 -13.15 0.50
CA GLY A 238 10.47 -13.07 -0.87
C GLY A 238 9.91 -14.41 -1.35
N THR A 239 10.59 -15.52 -1.04
CA THR A 239 10.11 -16.87 -1.36
C THR A 239 8.81 -17.20 -0.61
N ALA A 240 8.71 -16.83 0.65
CA ALA A 240 7.48 -17.02 1.44
C ALA A 240 6.30 -16.20 0.87
N LEU A 241 6.53 -14.94 0.52
CA LEU A 241 5.52 -14.09 -0.13
C LEU A 241 5.11 -14.63 -1.51
N PHE A 242 6.08 -15.10 -2.30
CA PHE A 242 5.83 -15.70 -3.59
C PHE A 242 4.98 -16.98 -3.48
N ALA A 243 5.31 -17.85 -2.52
CA ALA A 243 4.54 -19.05 -2.24
C ALA A 243 3.11 -18.70 -1.76
N LEU A 244 2.98 -17.70 -0.89
CA LEU A 244 1.68 -17.19 -0.43
C LEU A 244 0.88 -16.64 -1.61
N GLY A 245 1.50 -15.82 -2.47
CA GLY A 245 0.89 -15.25 -3.67
C GLY A 245 0.41 -16.32 -4.65
N SER A 246 1.20 -17.37 -4.83
CA SER A 246 0.82 -18.51 -5.67
C SER A 246 -0.38 -19.28 -5.09
N ARG A 247 -0.41 -19.50 -3.78
CA ARG A 247 -1.51 -20.20 -3.09
C ARG A 247 -2.81 -19.39 -3.10
N GLU A 248 -2.72 -18.10 -2.82
CA GLU A 248 -3.85 -17.17 -2.71
C GLU A 248 -4.27 -16.57 -4.06
N ARG A 249 -3.54 -16.86 -5.13
CA ARG A 249 -3.71 -16.27 -6.47
C ARG A 249 -3.68 -14.74 -6.43
N SER A 250 -2.81 -14.18 -5.61
CA SER A 250 -2.64 -12.73 -5.42
C SER A 250 -1.42 -12.23 -6.19
N PRO A 251 -1.61 -11.53 -7.33
CA PRO A 251 -0.51 -11.07 -8.18
C PRO A 251 0.40 -10.05 -7.46
N GLU A 252 -0.14 -9.27 -6.55
CA GLU A 252 0.62 -8.33 -5.72
C GLU A 252 1.68 -9.04 -4.85
N ASN A 253 1.32 -10.16 -4.20
CA ASN A 253 2.26 -10.93 -3.39
C ASN A 253 3.28 -11.70 -4.26
N LEU A 254 2.88 -12.15 -5.44
CA LEU A 254 3.80 -12.77 -6.41
C LEU A 254 4.86 -11.77 -6.86
N LEU A 255 4.42 -10.56 -7.24
CA LEU A 255 5.33 -9.51 -7.73
C LEU A 255 6.29 -9.05 -6.63
N THR A 256 5.79 -8.74 -5.44
CA THR A 256 6.62 -8.31 -4.31
C THR A 256 7.53 -9.41 -3.80
N GLY A 257 7.06 -10.66 -3.79
CA GLY A 257 7.88 -11.82 -3.48
C GLY A 257 9.05 -12.01 -4.47
N ALA A 258 8.77 -11.88 -5.77
CA ALA A 258 9.79 -11.93 -6.81
C ALA A 258 10.83 -10.80 -6.64
N LEU A 259 10.37 -9.57 -6.35
CA LEU A 259 11.26 -8.43 -6.05
C LEU A 259 12.18 -8.72 -4.86
N GLY A 260 11.63 -9.28 -3.77
CA GLY A 260 12.41 -9.66 -2.59
C GLY A 260 13.52 -10.68 -2.93
N ILE A 261 13.19 -11.69 -3.73
CA ILE A 261 14.16 -12.70 -4.19
C ILE A 261 15.25 -12.03 -5.04
N ILE A 262 14.86 -11.23 -6.03
CA ILE A 262 15.82 -10.57 -6.94
C ILE A 262 16.76 -9.68 -6.16
N VAL A 263 16.26 -8.81 -5.29
CA VAL A 263 17.09 -7.90 -4.48
C VAL A 263 18.00 -8.70 -3.57
N GLY A 264 17.52 -9.75 -2.91
CA GLY A 264 18.33 -10.58 -2.05
C GLY A 264 19.45 -11.31 -2.79
N VAL A 265 19.20 -11.81 -4.00
CA VAL A 265 20.22 -12.41 -4.88
C VAL A 265 21.26 -11.36 -5.26
N ILE A 266 20.83 -10.17 -5.67
CA ILE A 266 21.76 -9.07 -6.02
C ILE A 266 22.63 -8.71 -4.82
N MET A 267 22.06 -8.56 -3.61
CA MET A 267 22.81 -8.26 -2.39
C MET A 267 23.84 -9.36 -2.07
N THR A 268 23.45 -10.62 -2.20
CA THR A 268 24.34 -11.76 -1.98
C THR A 268 25.50 -11.76 -2.98
N ILE A 269 25.21 -11.56 -4.27
CA ILE A 269 26.23 -11.48 -5.32
C ILE A 269 27.17 -10.31 -5.09
N ALA A 270 26.61 -9.12 -4.78
CA ALA A 270 27.40 -7.91 -4.53
C ALA A 270 28.37 -8.07 -3.36
N TYR A 271 28.00 -8.86 -2.36
CA TYR A 271 28.88 -9.11 -1.21
C TYR A 271 29.99 -10.15 -1.52
N TRP A 272 29.64 -11.27 -2.15
CA TRP A 272 30.57 -12.39 -2.32
C TRP A 272 31.45 -12.29 -3.56
N ILE A 273 31.05 -11.56 -4.57
CA ILE A 273 31.77 -11.45 -5.84
C ILE A 273 32.38 -10.05 -5.96
N PRO A 274 33.70 -9.94 -5.93
CA PRO A 274 34.40 -8.66 -6.10
C PRO A 274 34.36 -8.23 -7.57
N GLY A 275 34.12 -6.92 -7.80
CA GLY A 275 34.22 -6.28 -9.10
C GLY A 275 32.91 -6.30 -9.91
N ASN A 276 32.54 -5.11 -10.42
CA ASN A 276 31.25 -4.87 -11.07
C ASN A 276 31.00 -5.77 -12.30
N ILE A 277 32.04 -6.12 -13.06
CA ILE A 277 31.90 -6.97 -14.25
C ILE A 277 31.52 -8.40 -13.85
N LEU A 278 32.19 -8.97 -12.86
CA LEU A 278 31.89 -10.33 -12.38
C LEU A 278 30.51 -10.39 -11.73
N GLN A 279 30.13 -9.35 -10.97
CA GLN A 279 28.79 -9.22 -10.41
C GLN A 279 27.72 -9.21 -11.50
N GLY A 280 27.92 -8.40 -12.55
CA GLY A 280 27.02 -8.32 -13.69
C GLY A 280 26.87 -9.69 -14.40
N LEU A 281 27.96 -10.39 -14.64
CA LEU A 281 27.94 -11.73 -15.24
C LEU A 281 27.21 -12.75 -14.36
N ALA A 282 27.41 -12.70 -13.04
CA ALA A 282 26.73 -13.58 -12.09
C ALA A 282 25.21 -13.32 -12.07
N ILE A 283 24.77 -12.05 -12.07
CA ILE A 283 23.36 -11.69 -12.13
C ILE A 283 22.71 -12.17 -13.44
N ILE A 284 23.38 -11.95 -14.58
CA ILE A 284 22.93 -12.44 -15.89
C ILE A 284 22.84 -13.99 -15.86
N GLY A 285 23.84 -14.66 -15.31
CA GLY A 285 23.85 -16.11 -15.16
C GLY A 285 22.65 -16.63 -14.35
N CYS A 286 22.33 -15.99 -13.21
CA CYS A 286 21.15 -16.30 -12.43
C CYS A 286 19.85 -16.11 -13.25
N GLY A 287 19.73 -15.02 -14.00
CA GLY A 287 18.59 -14.76 -14.88
C GLY A 287 18.41 -15.84 -15.95
N VAL A 288 19.50 -16.24 -16.61
CA VAL A 288 19.49 -17.33 -17.62
C VAL A 288 19.07 -18.66 -17.00
N VAL A 289 19.59 -19.02 -15.82
CA VAL A 289 19.19 -20.24 -15.11
C VAL A 289 17.70 -20.22 -14.77
N MET A 290 17.16 -19.09 -14.28
CA MET A 290 15.72 -18.94 -14.02
C MET A 290 14.89 -19.16 -15.28
N LEU A 291 15.30 -18.60 -16.42
CA LEU A 291 14.59 -18.77 -17.70
C LEU A 291 14.61 -20.24 -18.17
N LEU A 292 15.75 -20.93 -18.02
CA LEU A 292 15.86 -22.34 -18.39
C LEU A 292 14.98 -23.24 -17.51
N VAL A 293 14.95 -22.96 -16.20
CA VAL A 293 14.07 -23.69 -15.26
C VAL A 293 12.60 -23.45 -15.60
N LEU A 294 12.21 -22.19 -15.87
CA LEU A 294 10.85 -21.85 -16.26
C LEU A 294 10.43 -22.58 -17.57
N ARG A 295 11.28 -22.54 -18.58
CA ARG A 295 11.04 -23.24 -19.86
C ARG A 295 10.84 -24.74 -19.65
N LYS A 296 11.66 -25.35 -18.78
CA LYS A 296 11.54 -26.79 -18.47
C LYS A 296 10.23 -27.12 -17.73
N GLN A 297 9.78 -26.24 -16.84
CA GLN A 297 8.50 -26.41 -16.13
C GLN A 297 7.31 -26.27 -17.09
N LEU A 298 7.32 -25.26 -17.97
CA LEU A 298 6.28 -25.06 -18.97
C LEU A 298 6.19 -26.25 -19.95
N ALA A 299 7.33 -26.79 -20.38
CA ALA A 299 7.36 -27.95 -21.24
C ALA A 299 6.81 -29.26 -20.58
N ARG A 300 6.90 -29.35 -19.22
CA ARG A 300 6.29 -30.44 -18.46
C ARG A 300 4.79 -30.29 -18.25
N ALA A 301 4.31 -29.04 -18.16
CA ALA A 301 2.89 -28.74 -17.96
C ALA A 301 2.07 -28.87 -19.26
N SER A 302 2.74 -28.95 -20.42
CA SER A 302 2.11 -29.16 -21.75
C SER A 302 2.07 -30.64 -22.19
N GLN A 303 2.61 -31.53 -21.39
CA GLN A 303 2.50 -33.01 -21.56
C GLN A 303 1.44 -33.58 -20.61
#